data_3e20efa79219c6868f2d55d9bc26aaa3
#
_entry.id   3e20efa79219c6868f2d55d9bc26aaa3
#
_cell.length_a   1.000
_cell.length_b   1.000
_cell.length_c   1.000
_cell.angle_alpha   90.00
_cell.angle_beta   90.00
_cell.angle_gamma   90.00
#
_symmetry.space_group_name_H-M   'P 1'
#
loop_
_entity.id
_entity.type
_entity.pdbx_description
1 polymer ?
#
loop_
_entity_poly.entity_id
_entity_poly.type
_entity_poly.pdbx_seq_one_letter_code
_entity_poly.pdbx_strand_id
1 'polypeptide(L)'
;KKEIKAVSDKFNKPILFTEFGYRSVDFSGREPWKSDRYNTSANLIAQNNTTTALFETFWKEDWFSGGFIWKWFHNYETSGGELNNQFTPQNKPVEEIIKDYYLTY
;
A
#
# COMPACT_ATOMS: atom_id res chain seq x y z
N LYS A 1 -12.39 8.23 0.36
CA LYS A 1 -13.29 7.14 -0.07
C LYS A 1 -14.53 7.67 -0.77
N LYS A 2 -15.23 8.62 -0.15
CA LYS A 2 -16.48 9.18 -0.67
C LYS A 2 -16.34 9.77 -2.07
N GLU A 3 -15.29 10.52 -2.30
CA GLU A 3 -15.05 11.16 -3.59
C GLU A 3 -14.73 10.13 -4.69
N ILE A 4 -13.97 9.11 -4.34
CA ILE A 4 -13.63 8.03 -5.27
C ILE A 4 -14.87 7.23 -5.63
N LYS A 5 -15.71 6.93 -4.65
CA LYS A 5 -17.00 6.25 -4.88
C LYS A 5 -17.90 7.06 -5.80
N ALA A 6 -17.92 8.38 -5.64
CA ALA A 6 -18.72 9.25 -6.49
C ALA A 6 -18.31 9.17 -7.96
N VAL A 7 -17.02 9.00 -8.27
CA VAL A 7 -16.54 8.78 -9.64
C VAL A 7 -17.05 7.45 -10.18
N SER A 8 -16.97 6.39 -9.38
CA SER A 8 -17.49 5.07 -9.76
C SER A 8 -18.99 5.15 -10.09
N ASP A 9 -19.76 5.81 -9.24
CA ASP A 9 -21.20 5.96 -9.44
C ASP A 9 -21.53 6.77 -10.70
N LYS A 10 -20.79 7.86 -10.92
CA LYS A 10 -21.01 8.73 -12.08
C LYS A 10 -20.84 8.02 -13.41
N PHE A 11 -19.83 7.18 -13.52
CA PHE A 11 -19.52 6.48 -14.78
C PHE A 11 -20.04 5.05 -14.80
N ASN A 12 -20.64 4.58 -13.71
CA ASN A 12 -21.10 3.20 -13.56
C ASN A 12 -19.99 2.19 -13.90
N LYS A 13 -18.80 2.44 -13.33
CA LYS A 13 -17.61 1.60 -13.54
C LYS A 13 -16.91 1.36 -12.22
N PRO A 14 -16.34 0.16 -12.01
CA PRO A 14 -15.54 -0.08 -10.82
C PRO A 14 -14.24 0.72 -10.84
N ILE A 15 -13.66 0.88 -9.65
CA ILE A 15 -12.39 1.59 -9.47
C ILE A 15 -11.27 0.58 -9.31
N LEU A 16 -10.19 0.78 -10.04
CA LEU A 16 -8.95 0.03 -9.92
C LEU A 16 -7.82 1.01 -9.58
N PHE A 17 -7.06 0.74 -8.52
CA PHE A 17 -5.87 1.51 -8.23
C PHE A 17 -4.70 0.96 -9.05
N THR A 18 -4.22 1.72 -10.00
CA THR A 18 -3.08 1.32 -10.82
C THR A 18 -1.77 1.31 -10.05
N GLU A 19 -1.71 2.08 -8.98
CA GLU A 19 -0.60 2.09 -8.04
C GLU A 19 -1.10 2.40 -6.64
N PHE A 20 -0.62 1.69 -5.64
CA PHE A 20 -0.79 2.08 -4.25
C PHE A 20 0.38 1.56 -3.41
N GLY A 21 0.71 2.28 -2.36
CA GLY A 21 1.77 1.87 -1.45
C GLY A 21 2.19 2.99 -0.52
N TYR A 22 2.81 2.58 0.57
CA TYR A 22 3.34 3.50 1.57
C TYR A 22 4.76 3.08 1.94
N ARG A 23 5.61 4.05 2.20
CA ARG A 23 6.95 3.78 2.68
C ARG A 23 6.93 3.32 4.15
N SER A 24 7.95 2.57 4.52
CA SER A 24 8.16 2.18 5.92
C SER A 24 8.90 3.29 6.68
N VAL A 25 8.25 4.43 6.84
CA VAL A 25 8.79 5.61 7.53
C VAL A 25 7.73 6.27 8.39
N ASP A 26 8.16 7.10 9.33
CA ASP A 26 7.25 7.91 10.13
C ASP A 26 6.39 8.78 9.21
N PHE A 27 5.11 8.91 9.57
CA PHE A 27 4.14 9.74 8.84
C PHE A 27 3.98 9.39 7.36
N SER A 28 4.20 8.14 7.00
CA SER A 28 4.13 7.67 5.61
C SER A 28 2.77 7.92 4.94
N GLY A 29 1.70 7.97 5.72
CA GLY A 29 0.36 8.27 5.20
C GLY A 29 0.10 9.74 4.95
N ARG A 30 0.93 10.64 5.49
CA ARG A 30 0.74 12.09 5.36
C ARG A 30 1.21 12.63 4.03
N GLU A 31 2.35 12.16 3.57
CA GLU A 31 2.96 12.56 2.29
C GLU A 31 3.42 11.31 1.54
N PRO A 32 2.49 10.48 1.08
CA PRO A 32 2.83 9.17 0.54
C PRO A 32 3.65 9.21 -0.74
N TRP A 33 3.68 10.35 -1.42
CA TRP A 33 4.46 10.52 -2.66
C TRP A 33 5.95 10.81 -2.42
N LYS A 34 6.36 11.19 -1.21
CA LYS A 34 7.77 11.48 -0.91
C LYS A 34 8.63 10.24 -1.02
N SER A 35 9.76 10.38 -1.71
CA SER A 35 10.72 9.30 -1.91
C SER A 35 12.11 9.62 -1.37
N ASP A 36 12.20 10.52 -0.39
CA ASP A 36 13.45 10.85 0.27
C ASP A 36 14.07 9.61 0.92
N ARG A 37 15.30 9.30 0.54
CA ARG A 37 16.01 8.11 1.00
C ARG A 37 17.03 8.40 2.09
N TYR A 38 17.26 9.66 2.37
CA TYR A 38 18.33 10.07 3.28
C TYR A 38 17.77 10.38 4.67
N ASN A 39 18.55 10.05 5.68
CA ASN A 39 18.32 10.43 7.08
C ASN A 39 16.96 10.03 7.66
N THR A 40 16.31 9.00 7.10
CA THR A 40 15.03 8.52 7.60
C THR A 40 15.19 7.07 8.04
N SER A 41 14.95 6.81 9.32
CA SER A 41 14.94 5.46 9.86
C SER A 41 13.70 4.71 9.39
N ALA A 42 13.82 3.40 9.20
CA ALA A 42 12.68 2.56 8.85
C ALA A 42 11.68 2.50 10.01
N ASN A 43 10.39 2.61 9.68
CA ASN A 43 9.30 2.39 10.62
C ASN A 43 8.30 1.40 9.99
N LEU A 44 8.50 0.13 10.29
CA LEU A 44 7.69 -0.95 9.70
C LEU A 44 6.25 -0.91 10.20
N ILE A 45 6.03 -0.45 11.43
CA ILE A 45 4.70 -0.33 12.02
C ILE A 45 3.89 0.74 11.28
N ALA A 46 4.51 1.86 10.94
CA ALA A 46 3.84 2.91 10.17
C ALA A 46 3.36 2.39 8.80
N GLN A 47 4.20 1.61 8.12
CA GLN A 47 3.83 0.99 6.85
C GLN A 47 2.69 -0.02 7.05
N ASN A 48 2.75 -0.84 8.09
CA ASN A 48 1.67 -1.79 8.41
C ASN A 48 0.34 -1.06 8.61
N ASN A 49 0.35 0.00 9.41
CA ASN A 49 -0.86 0.73 9.77
C ASN A 49 -1.48 1.45 8.57
N THR A 50 -0.67 2.11 7.76
CA THR A 50 -1.16 2.84 6.58
C THR A 50 -1.68 1.87 5.52
N THR A 51 -1.00 0.78 5.30
CA THR A 51 -1.41 -0.24 4.33
C THR A 51 -2.69 -0.93 4.78
N THR A 52 -2.79 -1.29 6.06
CA THR A 52 -4.01 -1.88 6.63
C THR A 52 -5.19 -0.93 6.50
N ALA A 53 -4.99 0.35 6.78
CA ALA A 53 -6.05 1.36 6.65
C ALA A 53 -6.57 1.45 5.21
N LEU A 54 -5.70 1.37 4.22
CA LEU A 54 -6.12 1.35 2.82
C LEU A 54 -6.98 0.12 2.52
N PHE A 55 -6.54 -1.06 2.93
CA PHE A 55 -7.29 -2.29 2.72
C PHE A 55 -8.64 -2.25 3.42
N GLU A 56 -8.70 -1.82 4.68
CA GLU A 56 -9.95 -1.72 5.42
C GLU A 56 -10.93 -0.73 4.79
N THR A 57 -10.40 0.31 4.16
CA THR A 57 -11.22 1.34 3.52
C THR A 57 -11.82 0.87 2.20
N PHE A 58 -11.07 0.14 1.39
CA PHE A 58 -11.45 -0.09 -0.01
C PHE A 58 -11.69 -1.55 -0.39
N TRP A 59 -10.96 -2.50 0.22
CA TRP A 59 -10.83 -3.85 -0.34
C TRP A 59 -12.14 -4.64 -0.45
N LYS A 60 -13.08 -4.39 0.43
CA LYS A 60 -14.37 -5.09 0.46
C LYS A 60 -15.51 -4.35 -0.23
N GLU A 61 -15.23 -3.19 -0.78
CA GLU A 61 -16.27 -2.41 -1.45
C GLU A 61 -16.59 -3.01 -2.81
N ASP A 62 -17.89 -3.15 -3.11
CA ASP A 62 -18.37 -3.76 -4.36
C ASP A 62 -17.90 -3.01 -5.61
N TRP A 63 -17.68 -1.70 -5.47
CA TRP A 63 -17.24 -0.83 -6.56
C TRP A 63 -15.73 -0.77 -6.71
N PHE A 64 -14.98 -1.47 -5.86
CA PHE A 64 -13.51 -1.47 -5.90
C PHE A 64 -13.00 -2.80 -6.48
N SER A 65 -12.23 -2.73 -7.55
CA SER A 65 -11.71 -3.90 -8.28
C SER A 65 -10.32 -4.35 -7.85
N GLY A 66 -9.70 -3.65 -6.89
CA GLY A 66 -8.37 -4.01 -6.43
C GLY A 66 -7.30 -3.02 -6.87
N GLY A 67 -6.06 -3.42 -6.79
CA GLY A 67 -4.96 -2.53 -7.12
C GLY A 67 -3.63 -3.23 -7.28
N PHE A 68 -2.66 -2.47 -7.75
CA PHE A 68 -1.29 -2.92 -7.94
C PHE A 68 -0.37 -2.20 -6.97
N ILE A 69 0.44 -2.97 -6.26
CA ILE A 69 1.32 -2.42 -5.23
C ILE A 69 2.52 -1.72 -5.85
N TRP A 70 2.79 -0.53 -5.41
CA TRP A 70 4.01 0.20 -5.70
C TRP A 70 4.98 0.10 -4.52
N LYS A 71 6.09 -0.64 -4.63
CA LYS A 71 6.41 -1.43 -5.81
C LYS A 71 7.06 -2.75 -5.39
N TRP A 72 7.13 -3.69 -6.32
CA TRP A 72 7.70 -5.01 -6.10
C TRP A 72 8.92 -5.20 -7.00
N PHE A 73 10.04 -5.61 -6.42
CA PHE A 73 11.27 -5.86 -7.16
C PHE A 73 11.39 -7.35 -7.52
N HIS A 74 12.03 -7.62 -8.68
CA HIS A 74 12.20 -9.01 -9.15
C HIS A 74 13.18 -9.82 -8.30
N ASN A 75 14.15 -9.16 -7.66
CA ASN A 75 15.15 -9.77 -6.79
C ASN A 75 14.64 -9.87 -5.36
N TYR A 76 13.75 -10.81 -5.09
CA TYR A 76 13.07 -10.90 -3.80
C TYR A 76 14.05 -10.97 -2.60
N GLU A 77 15.06 -11.83 -2.69
CA GLU A 77 15.97 -12.09 -1.56
C GLU A 77 16.79 -10.87 -1.12
N THR A 78 17.03 -9.95 -2.03
CA THR A 78 17.83 -8.76 -1.77
C THR A 78 17.01 -7.48 -1.63
N SER A 79 15.68 -7.58 -1.72
CA SER A 79 14.78 -6.43 -1.72
C SER A 79 14.12 -6.24 -0.35
N GLY A 80 13.92 -5.00 0.02
CA GLY A 80 13.23 -4.64 1.24
C GLY A 80 14.01 -4.94 2.51
N GLY A 81 13.33 -5.60 3.48
CA GLY A 81 13.91 -5.93 4.77
C GLY A 81 13.63 -4.90 5.85
N GLU A 82 13.93 -5.28 7.10
CA GLU A 82 13.54 -4.49 8.28
C GLU A 82 14.20 -3.11 8.36
N LEU A 83 15.33 -2.91 7.72
CA LEU A 83 16.03 -1.61 7.71
C LEU A 83 15.70 -0.77 6.48
N ASN A 84 14.89 -1.28 5.58
CA ASN A 84 14.52 -0.58 4.36
C ASN A 84 13.40 0.42 4.63
N ASN A 85 13.60 1.66 4.17
CA ASN A 85 12.64 2.75 4.39
C ASN A 85 11.81 3.09 3.14
N GLN A 86 11.82 2.25 2.13
CA GLN A 86 11.16 2.49 0.85
C GLN A 86 9.79 1.78 0.77
N PHE A 87 9.17 1.87 -0.40
CA PHE A 87 7.81 1.41 -0.63
C PHE A 87 7.65 -0.11 -0.61
N THR A 88 8.66 -0.84 -1.07
CA THR A 88 8.49 -2.29 -1.22
C THR A 88 8.05 -2.96 0.08
N PRO A 89 7.05 -3.85 0.02
CA PRO A 89 6.65 -4.64 1.18
C PRO A 89 7.53 -5.87 1.41
N GLN A 90 8.42 -6.18 0.48
CA GLN A 90 9.20 -7.41 0.46
C GLN A 90 10.07 -7.55 1.71
N ASN A 91 10.04 -8.74 2.33
CA ASN A 91 10.81 -9.05 3.54
C ASN A 91 10.51 -8.10 4.72
N LYS A 92 9.28 -7.64 4.80
CA LYS A 92 8.75 -6.79 5.87
C LYS A 92 7.44 -7.38 6.40
N PRO A 93 7.03 -7.05 7.62
CA PRO A 93 5.75 -7.57 8.17
C PRO A 93 4.53 -7.27 7.30
N VAL A 94 4.50 -6.13 6.61
CA VAL A 94 3.39 -5.73 5.73
C VAL A 94 3.16 -6.72 4.59
N GLU A 95 4.18 -7.47 4.18
CA GLU A 95 4.05 -8.49 3.14
C GLU A 95 2.97 -9.53 3.49
N GLU A 96 2.92 -9.97 4.74
CA GLU A 96 1.90 -10.91 5.21
C GLU A 96 0.50 -10.30 5.24
N ILE A 97 0.40 -9.03 5.58
CA ILE A 97 -0.88 -8.30 5.55
C ILE A 97 -1.43 -8.27 4.13
N ILE A 98 -0.59 -7.91 3.17
CA ILE A 98 -0.95 -7.86 1.75
C ILE A 98 -1.38 -9.24 1.25
N LYS A 99 -0.60 -10.26 1.57
CA LYS A 99 -0.89 -11.65 1.20
C LYS A 99 -2.26 -12.08 1.71
N ASP A 100 -2.57 -11.80 2.97
CA ASP A 100 -3.84 -12.19 3.58
C ASP A 100 -5.02 -11.53 2.85
N TYR A 101 -4.93 -10.25 2.53
CA TYR A 101 -6.01 -9.57 1.80
C TYR A 101 -6.16 -10.11 0.38
N TYR A 102 -5.07 -10.32 -0.33
CA TYR A 102 -5.13 -10.81 -1.72
C TYR A 102 -5.66 -12.24 -1.81
N LEU A 103 -5.40 -13.08 -0.83
CA LEU A 103 -5.87 -14.48 -0.84
C LEU A 103 -7.27 -14.65 -0.26
N THR A 104 -7.73 -13.75 0.60
CA THR A 104 -9.00 -13.89 1.32
C THR A 104 -10.13 -13.14 0.65
N TYR A 105 -9.83 -12.02 0.05
CA TYR A 105 -10.83 -11.13 -0.55
C TYR A 105 -10.57 -10.94 -2.07
#